data_ea0f744b0b73f715fd4ca40d09fcbdba
#
_entry.id   ea0f744b0b73f715fd4ca40d09fcbdba
#
_cell.length_a   1.000
_cell.length_b   1.000
_cell.length_c   1.000
_cell.angle_alpha   90.00
_cell.angle_beta   90.00
_cell.angle_gamma   90.00
#
_symmetry.space_group_name_H-M   'P 1'
#
loop_
_entity.id
_entity.type
_entity.pdbx_description
1 polymer ?
#
loop_
_entity_poly.entity_id
_entity_poly.type
_entity_poly.pdbx_seq_one_letter_code
_entity_poly.pdbx_strand_id
1 'polypeptide(L)'
;MCNSYLIEEDGFVVIIDPGQNGVVEEEIDRNGWIPEFIFLTHEHVDHIEDLESVRIKYEVPVVACRVCSERLENSNENLSTIGDMISYFKTGIISEERTPIFTCRQAEITYEEDYEMTWRGHSFAFVRTPGHSPGSVLITMDDEYLFSGDYMILGEETTLRLRGGNADDYEKLTMPILERIPDGRKICPGHGPSYVKGEENEPH
;
A
#
# COMPACT_ATOMS: atom_id res chain seq x y z
N MET A 1 3.20 -4.47 -11.43
CA MET A 1 2.32 -3.33 -11.08
C MET A 1 1.75 -3.60 -9.71
N CYS A 2 1.68 -2.58 -8.87
CA CYS A 2 1.03 -2.66 -7.57
C CYS A 2 -0.50 -2.64 -7.75
N ASN A 3 -1.24 -3.24 -6.83
CA ASN A 3 -2.68 -3.08 -6.75
C ASN A 3 -3.01 -1.78 -6.01
N SER A 4 -3.85 -0.95 -6.60
CA SER A 4 -4.51 0.16 -5.92
C SER A 4 -5.95 -0.24 -5.60
N TYR A 5 -6.46 0.16 -4.45
CA TYR A 5 -7.82 -0.15 -4.05
C TYR A 5 -8.64 1.12 -3.90
N LEU A 6 -9.86 1.08 -4.43
CA LEU A 6 -10.84 2.17 -4.34
C LEU A 6 -12.03 1.66 -3.53
N ILE A 7 -12.28 2.26 -2.37
CA ILE A 7 -13.41 1.95 -1.52
C ILE A 7 -14.42 3.07 -1.70
N GLU A 8 -15.54 2.75 -2.33
CA GLU A 8 -16.58 3.72 -2.66
C GLU A 8 -17.78 3.58 -1.74
N GLU A 9 -18.31 4.70 -1.25
CA GLU A 9 -19.54 4.81 -0.51
C GLU A 9 -20.25 6.13 -0.86
N ASP A 10 -21.47 6.06 -1.37
CA ASP A 10 -22.32 7.21 -1.73
C ASP A 10 -21.66 8.23 -2.69
N GLY A 11 -20.85 7.77 -3.64
CA GLY A 11 -20.14 8.61 -4.60
C GLY A 11 -18.83 9.23 -4.08
N PHE A 12 -18.43 8.91 -2.86
CA PHE A 12 -17.15 9.29 -2.29
C PHE A 12 -16.20 8.09 -2.26
N VAL A 13 -14.89 8.34 -2.27
CA VAL A 13 -13.92 7.26 -2.35
C VAL A 13 -12.71 7.48 -1.45
N VAL A 14 -12.27 6.40 -0.80
CA VAL A 14 -10.94 6.27 -0.19
C VAL A 14 -10.05 5.48 -1.14
N ILE A 15 -8.83 5.97 -1.34
CA ILE A 15 -7.82 5.37 -2.20
C ILE A 15 -6.76 4.70 -1.31
N ILE A 16 -6.38 3.45 -1.60
CA ILE A 16 -5.25 2.79 -0.94
C ILE A 16 -4.18 2.55 -1.99
N ASP A 17 -2.96 3.04 -1.72
CA ASP A 17 -1.75 2.90 -2.53
C ASP A 17 -1.95 3.31 -4.02
N PRO A 18 -1.98 4.60 -4.35
CA PRO A 18 -2.12 5.08 -5.73
C PRO A 18 -0.82 4.91 -6.53
N GLY A 19 -0.55 3.70 -7.01
CA GLY A 19 0.69 3.31 -7.68
C GLY A 19 0.52 2.81 -9.11
N GLN A 20 -0.47 3.26 -9.89
CA GLN A 20 -0.79 2.65 -11.17
C GLN A 20 -0.85 3.58 -12.38
N ASN A 21 0.14 4.45 -12.61
CA ASN A 21 0.29 5.20 -13.88
C ASN A 21 -1.02 5.81 -14.41
N GLY A 22 -1.75 6.58 -13.58
CA GLY A 22 -2.97 7.29 -13.95
C GLY A 22 -4.25 6.46 -13.91
N VAL A 23 -4.20 5.14 -13.70
CA VAL A 23 -5.40 4.27 -13.68
C VAL A 23 -6.37 4.66 -12.58
N VAL A 24 -5.85 5.06 -11.40
CA VAL A 24 -6.66 5.53 -10.28
C VAL A 24 -7.44 6.79 -10.65
N GLU A 25 -6.78 7.76 -11.27
CA GLU A 25 -7.40 9.01 -11.71
C GLU A 25 -8.46 8.76 -12.80
N GLU A 26 -8.16 7.90 -13.77
CA GLU A 26 -9.10 7.54 -14.85
C GLU A 26 -10.37 6.89 -14.28
N GLU A 27 -10.24 6.03 -13.28
CA GLU A 27 -11.38 5.35 -12.67
C GLU A 27 -12.24 6.32 -11.85
N ILE A 28 -11.63 7.22 -11.08
CA ILE A 28 -12.32 8.27 -10.32
C ILE A 28 -13.09 9.19 -11.25
N ASP A 29 -12.43 9.70 -12.30
CA ASP A 29 -13.04 10.62 -13.27
C ASP A 29 -14.19 9.95 -14.03
N ARG A 30 -14.01 8.69 -14.46
CA ARG A 30 -15.03 7.94 -15.18
C ARG A 30 -16.32 7.77 -14.40
N ASN A 31 -16.20 7.55 -13.09
CA ASN A 31 -17.34 7.33 -12.20
C ASN A 31 -17.87 8.63 -11.58
N GLY A 32 -17.13 9.75 -11.70
CA GLY A 32 -17.47 11.01 -11.06
C GLY A 32 -17.38 10.96 -9.54
N TRP A 33 -16.51 10.10 -9.00
CA TRP A 33 -16.32 9.96 -7.57
C TRP A 33 -15.55 11.13 -6.97
N ILE A 34 -15.74 11.35 -5.67
CA ILE A 34 -15.08 12.40 -4.90
C ILE A 34 -14.11 11.75 -3.91
N PRO A 35 -12.79 11.82 -4.14
CA PRO A 35 -11.81 11.30 -3.18
C PRO A 35 -11.83 12.11 -1.88
N GLU A 36 -11.80 11.40 -0.73
CA GLU A 36 -11.76 12.03 0.59
C GLU A 36 -10.47 11.73 1.35
N PHE A 37 -9.84 10.57 1.10
CA PHE A 37 -8.56 10.20 1.71
C PHE A 37 -7.73 9.33 0.77
N ILE A 38 -6.39 9.42 0.95
CA ILE A 38 -5.43 8.44 0.45
C ILE A 38 -4.81 7.76 1.67
N PHE A 39 -4.84 6.44 1.72
CA PHE A 39 -4.16 5.63 2.73
C PHE A 39 -2.95 4.96 2.12
N LEU A 40 -1.82 4.95 2.82
CA LEU A 40 -0.62 4.26 2.38
C LEU A 40 -0.33 3.06 3.27
N THR A 41 -0.10 1.91 2.62
CA THR A 41 0.41 0.72 3.32
C THR A 41 1.90 0.85 3.61
N HIS A 42 2.66 1.47 2.72
CA HIS A 42 4.08 1.78 2.91
C HIS A 42 4.61 2.74 1.84
N GLU A 43 5.90 3.11 1.95
CA GLU A 43 6.52 4.16 1.16
C GLU A 43 7.13 3.73 -0.18
N HIS A 44 7.10 2.44 -0.59
CA HIS A 44 7.81 2.01 -1.79
C HIS A 44 7.24 2.58 -3.08
N VAL A 45 8.12 2.81 -4.05
CA VAL A 45 7.90 3.55 -5.30
C VAL A 45 6.65 3.13 -6.05
N ASP A 46 6.40 1.85 -6.19
CA ASP A 46 5.29 1.29 -6.94
C ASP A 46 3.92 1.44 -6.24
N HIS A 47 3.90 1.76 -4.94
CA HIS A 47 2.68 2.07 -4.17
C HIS A 47 2.33 3.55 -4.15
N ILE A 48 3.27 4.42 -4.53
CA ILE A 48 3.16 5.87 -4.42
C ILE A 48 3.42 6.61 -5.73
N GLU A 49 3.51 5.91 -6.87
CA GLU A 49 3.89 6.50 -8.16
C GLU A 49 2.95 7.64 -8.57
N ASP A 50 1.64 7.49 -8.35
CA ASP A 50 0.63 8.51 -8.64
C ASP A 50 0.22 9.36 -7.42
N LEU A 51 0.89 9.19 -6.27
CA LEU A 51 0.48 9.83 -5.01
C LEU A 51 0.36 11.36 -5.15
N GLU A 52 1.37 12.02 -5.70
CA GLU A 52 1.35 13.48 -5.81
C GLU A 52 0.38 13.98 -6.88
N SER A 53 0.20 13.28 -8.01
CA SER A 53 -0.75 13.67 -9.05
C SER A 53 -2.18 13.59 -8.54
N VAL A 54 -2.56 12.48 -7.90
CA VAL A 54 -3.89 12.28 -7.28
C VAL A 54 -4.14 13.30 -6.19
N ARG A 55 -3.17 13.48 -5.28
CA ARG A 55 -3.24 14.42 -4.16
C ARG A 55 -3.45 15.86 -4.60
N ILE A 56 -2.75 16.30 -5.65
CA ILE A 56 -2.85 17.66 -6.18
C ILE A 56 -4.16 17.83 -6.94
N LYS A 57 -4.53 16.88 -7.78
CA LYS A 57 -5.71 16.98 -8.64
C LYS A 57 -7.01 17.07 -7.84
N TYR A 58 -7.12 16.28 -6.77
CA TYR A 58 -8.35 16.19 -5.98
C TYR A 58 -8.28 16.93 -4.64
N GLU A 59 -7.13 17.54 -4.31
CA GLU A 59 -6.89 18.23 -3.03
C GLU A 59 -7.16 17.31 -1.81
N VAL A 60 -6.80 16.03 -1.91
CA VAL A 60 -7.14 14.98 -0.94
C VAL A 60 -6.01 14.75 0.05
N PRO A 61 -6.28 14.64 1.37
CA PRO A 61 -5.27 14.38 2.38
C PRO A 61 -4.78 12.93 2.36
N VAL A 62 -3.49 12.76 2.68
CA VAL A 62 -2.82 11.46 2.83
C VAL A 62 -2.74 11.08 4.30
N VAL A 63 -3.05 9.82 4.61
CA VAL A 63 -2.91 9.20 5.92
C VAL A 63 -1.81 8.14 5.84
N ALA A 64 -0.78 8.28 6.65
CA ALA A 64 0.33 7.32 6.70
C ALA A 64 0.95 7.27 8.09
N CYS A 65 1.60 6.15 8.45
CA CYS A 65 2.41 6.17 9.66
C CYS A 65 3.58 7.18 9.52
N ARG A 66 4.05 7.74 10.64
CA ARG A 66 5.10 8.76 10.62
C ARG A 66 6.34 8.31 9.83
N VAL A 67 6.80 7.09 10.04
CA VAL A 67 7.98 6.56 9.36
C VAL A 67 7.78 6.48 7.85
N CYS A 68 6.62 6.00 7.38
CA CYS A 68 6.27 6.03 5.96
C CYS A 68 6.31 7.46 5.44
N SER A 69 5.60 8.38 6.10
CA SER A 69 5.51 9.79 5.73
C SER A 69 6.87 10.48 5.57
N GLU A 70 7.79 10.28 6.53
CA GLU A 70 9.15 10.86 6.48
C GLU A 70 9.97 10.30 5.30
N ARG A 71 9.78 9.02 4.96
CA ARG A 71 10.51 8.34 3.89
C ARG A 71 10.01 8.72 2.50
N LEU A 72 8.81 9.24 2.36
CA LEU A 72 8.29 9.79 1.08
C LEU A 72 9.18 10.89 0.51
N GLU A 73 9.80 11.71 1.37
CA GLU A 73 10.64 12.84 0.96
C GLU A 73 12.06 12.44 0.51
N ASN A 74 12.40 11.15 0.54
CA ASN A 74 13.73 10.68 0.20
C ASN A 74 13.68 9.59 -0.88
N SER A 75 14.16 9.91 -2.08
CA SER A 75 14.12 9.02 -3.24
C SER A 75 14.89 7.70 -3.06
N ASN A 76 15.87 7.65 -2.16
CA ASN A 76 16.52 6.40 -1.80
C ASN A 76 15.70 5.57 -0.83
N GLU A 77 14.95 6.22 0.07
CA GLU A 77 14.13 5.55 1.07
C GLU A 77 12.81 5.06 0.48
N ASN A 78 12.21 5.81 -0.45
CA ASN A 78 11.04 5.40 -1.19
C ASN A 78 11.35 4.47 -2.38
N LEU A 79 12.63 4.14 -2.61
CA LEU A 79 13.16 3.26 -3.64
C LEU A 79 12.99 3.75 -5.09
N SER A 80 12.57 4.98 -5.35
CA SER A 80 12.46 5.48 -6.74
C SER A 80 13.80 5.52 -7.47
N THR A 81 14.94 5.64 -6.75
CA THR A 81 16.28 5.54 -7.35
C THR A 81 16.60 4.17 -7.93
N ILE A 82 15.89 3.13 -7.57
CA ILE A 82 16.07 1.75 -8.04
C ILE A 82 14.80 1.14 -8.65
N GLY A 83 13.81 1.96 -8.99
CA GLY A 83 12.52 1.53 -9.53
C GLY A 83 12.64 0.62 -10.76
N ASP A 84 13.51 0.96 -11.71
CA ASP A 84 13.79 0.12 -12.89
C ASP A 84 14.30 -1.28 -12.51
N MET A 85 15.15 -1.35 -11.49
CA MET A 85 15.68 -2.63 -10.99
C MET A 85 14.58 -3.46 -10.33
N ILE A 86 13.72 -2.85 -9.53
CA ILE A 86 12.55 -3.51 -8.91
C ILE A 86 11.62 -4.05 -10.00
N SER A 87 11.29 -3.21 -11.00
CA SER A 87 10.46 -3.60 -12.13
C SER A 87 11.06 -4.79 -12.89
N TYR A 88 12.36 -4.75 -13.17
CA TYR A 88 13.07 -5.86 -13.83
C TYR A 88 13.00 -7.16 -13.02
N PHE A 89 13.22 -7.13 -11.72
CA PHE A 89 13.15 -8.33 -10.88
C PHE A 89 11.74 -8.92 -10.80
N LYS A 90 10.69 -8.08 -10.86
CA LYS A 90 9.30 -8.53 -10.87
C LYS A 90 8.84 -9.08 -12.23
N THR A 91 9.27 -8.49 -13.33
CA THR A 91 8.75 -8.78 -14.68
C THR A 91 9.72 -9.56 -15.58
N GLY A 92 11.01 -9.54 -15.28
CA GLY A 92 12.08 -10.02 -16.18
C GLY A 92 12.28 -9.15 -17.43
N ILE A 93 11.61 -8.03 -17.55
CA ILE A 93 11.62 -7.14 -18.71
C ILE A 93 12.39 -5.86 -18.39
N ILE A 94 13.34 -5.50 -19.25
CA ILE A 94 13.99 -4.19 -19.20
C ILE A 94 13.08 -3.22 -19.96
N SER A 95 12.46 -2.29 -19.23
CA SER A 95 11.67 -1.22 -19.86
C SER A 95 12.56 -0.24 -20.62
N GLU A 96 12.09 0.22 -21.79
CA GLU A 96 12.73 1.33 -22.50
C GLU A 96 12.46 2.67 -21.82
N GLU A 97 11.33 2.79 -21.11
CA GLU A 97 11.00 3.93 -20.28
C GLU A 97 11.52 3.71 -18.86
N ARG A 98 12.28 4.66 -18.36
CA ARG A 98 12.81 4.61 -17.00
C ARG A 98 11.78 5.07 -16.00
N THR A 99 11.72 4.37 -14.87
CA THR A 99 10.98 4.83 -13.69
C THR A 99 11.54 6.18 -13.25
N PRO A 100 10.74 7.24 -13.13
CA PRO A 100 11.21 8.53 -12.64
C PRO A 100 11.78 8.41 -11.23
N ILE A 101 12.86 9.14 -10.97
CA ILE A 101 13.33 9.34 -9.60
C ILE A 101 12.54 10.51 -9.03
N PHE A 102 11.78 10.28 -7.96
CA PHE A 102 10.92 11.30 -7.37
C PHE A 102 10.86 11.21 -5.84
N THR A 103 10.28 12.24 -5.25
CA THR A 103 9.90 12.30 -3.86
C THR A 103 8.46 12.81 -3.76
N CYS A 104 7.78 12.45 -2.68
CA CYS A 104 6.47 12.97 -2.36
C CYS A 104 6.54 13.80 -1.07
N ARG A 105 5.61 14.73 -0.90
CA ARG A 105 5.45 15.48 0.36
C ARG A 105 5.00 14.54 1.47
N GLN A 106 5.30 14.91 2.70
CA GLN A 106 4.78 14.19 3.86
C GLN A 106 3.24 14.14 3.86
N ALA A 107 2.71 13.12 4.52
CA ALA A 107 1.28 12.97 4.73
C ALA A 107 0.72 14.07 5.64
N GLU A 108 -0.50 14.53 5.39
CA GLU A 108 -1.21 15.50 6.23
C GLU A 108 -1.63 14.92 7.57
N ILE A 109 -1.94 13.62 7.59
CA ILE A 109 -2.35 12.91 8.80
C ILE A 109 -1.34 11.82 9.08
N THR A 110 -0.62 11.95 10.19
CA THR A 110 0.41 10.98 10.59
C THR A 110 0.14 10.42 11.99
N TYR A 111 0.53 9.17 12.21
CA TYR A 111 0.44 8.46 13.48
C TYR A 111 1.75 7.68 13.75
N GLU A 112 2.08 7.46 15.03
CA GLU A 112 3.30 6.74 15.43
C GLU A 112 3.05 5.28 15.77
N GLU A 113 1.99 5.04 16.51
CA GLU A 113 1.52 3.71 16.94
C GLU A 113 0.36 3.26 16.02
N ASP A 114 -0.38 2.25 16.44
CA ASP A 114 -1.58 1.85 15.74
C ASP A 114 -2.61 3.00 15.72
N TYR A 115 -3.39 3.08 14.66
CA TYR A 115 -4.33 4.18 14.43
C TYR A 115 -5.69 3.64 13.98
N GLU A 116 -6.75 4.28 14.42
CA GLU A 116 -8.11 3.95 14.01
C GLU A 116 -8.83 5.19 13.52
N MET A 117 -9.67 5.01 12.51
CA MET A 117 -10.56 6.06 12.04
C MET A 117 -11.85 5.47 11.49
N THR A 118 -12.89 6.29 11.48
CA THR A 118 -14.17 5.96 10.84
C THR A 118 -14.38 6.86 9.62
N TRP A 119 -14.78 6.25 8.52
CA TRP A 119 -15.15 6.96 7.30
C TRP A 119 -16.48 6.43 6.78
N ARG A 120 -17.49 7.26 6.66
CA ARG A 120 -18.84 6.96 6.10
C ARG A 120 -19.48 5.67 6.63
N GLY A 121 -19.28 5.36 7.91
CA GLY A 121 -19.80 4.17 8.56
C GLY A 121 -18.84 2.97 8.54
N HIS A 122 -17.78 3.01 7.75
CA HIS A 122 -16.71 2.01 7.77
C HIS A 122 -15.69 2.32 8.86
N SER A 123 -15.21 1.27 9.52
CA SER A 123 -14.12 1.35 10.50
C SER A 123 -12.81 0.91 9.87
N PHE A 124 -11.78 1.75 9.98
CA PHE A 124 -10.42 1.42 9.54
C PHE A 124 -9.49 1.32 10.74
N ALA A 125 -8.68 0.28 10.78
CA ALA A 125 -7.58 0.16 11.73
C ALA A 125 -6.26 -0.05 10.99
N PHE A 126 -5.24 0.70 11.40
CA PHE A 126 -3.90 0.71 10.83
C PHE A 126 -2.94 0.15 11.88
N VAL A 127 -2.33 -0.98 11.60
CA VAL A 127 -1.44 -1.68 12.53
C VAL A 127 -0.02 -1.68 11.99
N ARG A 128 0.93 -1.20 12.80
CA ARG A 128 2.35 -1.16 12.43
C ARG A 128 2.92 -2.56 12.25
N THR A 129 3.50 -2.81 11.08
CA THR A 129 4.10 -4.10 10.69
C THR A 129 5.44 -3.88 9.99
N PRO A 130 6.48 -3.39 10.70
CA PRO A 130 7.80 -3.18 10.10
C PRO A 130 8.44 -4.52 9.72
N GLY A 131 9.30 -4.50 8.69
CA GLY A 131 10.03 -5.67 8.21
C GLY A 131 10.24 -5.66 6.72
N HIS A 132 9.20 -5.59 5.90
CA HIS A 132 9.32 -5.33 4.47
C HIS A 132 9.86 -3.92 4.21
N SER A 133 9.27 -2.94 4.85
CA SER A 133 9.79 -1.58 5.00
C SER A 133 9.59 -1.09 6.43
N PRO A 134 10.32 -0.05 6.88
CA PRO A 134 10.09 0.55 8.20
C PRO A 134 8.73 1.21 8.35
N GLY A 135 8.14 1.68 7.23
CA GLY A 135 6.84 2.35 7.19
C GLY A 135 5.66 1.42 6.95
N SER A 136 5.87 0.10 6.85
CA SER A 136 4.81 -0.86 6.55
C SER A 136 3.74 -0.92 7.63
N VAL A 137 2.49 -0.97 7.17
CA VAL A 137 1.29 -1.16 8.00
C VAL A 137 0.33 -2.12 7.32
N LEU A 138 -0.46 -2.83 8.12
CA LEU A 138 -1.67 -3.49 7.68
C LEU A 138 -2.85 -2.55 7.89
N ILE A 139 -3.73 -2.45 6.90
CA ILE A 139 -4.96 -1.67 7.01
C ILE A 139 -6.13 -2.63 6.98
N THR A 140 -6.93 -2.67 8.04
CA THR A 140 -8.18 -3.44 8.05
C THR A 140 -9.38 -2.52 7.84
N MET A 141 -10.41 -3.02 7.18
CA MET A 141 -11.70 -2.35 7.05
C MET A 141 -12.80 -3.30 7.51
N ASP A 142 -13.61 -2.85 8.48
CA ASP A 142 -14.80 -3.52 9.04
C ASP A 142 -14.55 -4.95 9.54
N ASP A 143 -13.32 -5.26 9.95
CA ASP A 143 -12.90 -6.63 10.27
C ASP A 143 -13.13 -7.67 9.15
N GLU A 144 -13.43 -7.24 7.94
CA GLU A 144 -13.69 -8.09 6.78
C GLU A 144 -12.55 -8.08 5.78
N TYR A 145 -12.02 -6.90 5.45
CA TYR A 145 -10.97 -6.70 4.46
C TYR A 145 -9.63 -6.41 5.14
N LEU A 146 -8.55 -6.92 4.56
CA LEU A 146 -7.18 -6.63 4.97
C LEU A 146 -6.36 -6.20 3.75
N PHE A 147 -5.98 -4.93 3.70
CA PHE A 147 -5.01 -4.40 2.74
C PHE A 147 -3.62 -4.59 3.34
N SER A 148 -2.90 -5.55 2.80
CA SER A 148 -1.67 -6.05 3.43
C SER A 148 -0.38 -5.44 2.87
N GLY A 149 -0.47 -4.56 1.87
CA GLY A 149 0.72 -4.11 1.16
C GLY A 149 1.52 -5.30 0.63
N ASP A 150 2.82 -5.31 0.82
CA ASP A 150 3.71 -6.38 0.33
C ASP A 150 3.86 -7.57 1.30
N TYR A 151 2.82 -7.76 2.14
CA TYR A 151 2.66 -9.00 2.90
C TYR A 151 1.54 -9.87 2.33
N MET A 152 1.60 -11.17 2.62
CA MET A 152 0.56 -12.13 2.27
C MET A 152 0.24 -12.18 0.76
N ILE A 153 1.23 -11.93 -0.09
CA ILE A 153 1.10 -12.11 -1.54
C ILE A 153 1.03 -13.61 -1.82
N LEU A 154 0.00 -14.03 -2.55
CA LEU A 154 -0.24 -15.45 -2.79
C LEU A 154 0.90 -16.10 -3.59
N GLY A 155 1.54 -17.13 -3.01
CA GLY A 155 2.64 -17.86 -3.64
C GLY A 155 4.00 -17.16 -3.57
N GLU A 156 4.11 -16.04 -2.87
CA GLU A 156 5.37 -15.30 -2.74
C GLU A 156 5.82 -15.19 -1.27
N GLU A 157 7.13 -15.22 -1.06
CA GLU A 157 7.73 -14.89 0.23
C GLU A 157 7.89 -13.36 0.34
N THR A 158 7.68 -12.82 1.54
CA THR A 158 7.88 -11.39 1.81
C THR A 158 9.33 -10.98 1.52
N THR A 159 9.52 -9.99 0.66
CA THR A 159 10.83 -9.44 0.33
C THR A 159 11.35 -8.57 1.47
N LEU A 160 12.46 -8.99 2.10
CA LEU A 160 13.11 -8.28 3.22
C LEU A 160 14.49 -7.71 2.85
N ARG A 161 14.87 -7.77 1.56
CA ARG A 161 16.23 -7.44 1.08
C ARG A 161 16.37 -6.03 0.50
N LEU A 162 15.26 -5.32 0.38
CA LEU A 162 15.27 -3.94 -0.10
C LEU A 162 15.76 -3.00 1.01
N ARG A 163 16.11 -1.77 0.62
CA ARG A 163 16.57 -0.77 1.58
C ARG A 163 15.50 -0.49 2.64
N GLY A 164 15.87 -0.63 3.89
CA GLY A 164 14.95 -0.50 5.03
C GLY A 164 14.33 -1.83 5.45
N GLY A 165 14.44 -2.89 4.63
CA GLY A 165 13.98 -4.23 5.02
C GLY A 165 14.74 -4.76 6.23
N ASN A 166 14.04 -5.44 7.15
CA ASN A 166 14.60 -5.94 8.41
C ASN A 166 13.95 -7.28 8.79
N ALA A 167 14.74 -8.36 8.69
CA ALA A 167 14.26 -9.69 9.02
C ALA A 167 13.93 -9.85 10.51
N ASP A 168 14.70 -9.22 11.39
CA ASP A 168 14.49 -9.26 12.85
C ASP A 168 13.15 -8.62 13.23
N ASP A 169 12.83 -7.46 12.66
CA ASP A 169 11.54 -6.78 12.88
C ASP A 169 10.39 -7.61 12.29
N TYR A 170 10.59 -8.18 11.11
CA TYR A 170 9.60 -9.05 10.50
C TYR A 170 9.27 -10.25 11.39
N GLU A 171 10.29 -10.98 11.84
CA GLU A 171 10.11 -12.17 12.66
C GLU A 171 9.52 -11.87 14.05
N LYS A 172 9.97 -10.78 14.68
CA LYS A 172 9.61 -10.47 16.07
C LYS A 172 8.32 -9.66 16.22
N LEU A 173 8.02 -8.77 15.26
CA LEU A 173 6.92 -7.82 15.36
C LEU A 173 5.78 -8.16 14.38
N THR A 174 6.10 -8.46 13.12
CA THR A 174 5.13 -8.61 12.04
C THR A 174 4.57 -10.02 11.93
N MET A 175 5.41 -11.06 11.88
CA MET A 175 4.94 -12.45 11.77
C MET A 175 3.89 -12.83 12.83
N PRO A 176 4.05 -12.49 14.12
CA PRO A 176 3.03 -12.82 15.12
C PRO A 176 1.67 -12.16 14.87
N ILE A 177 1.64 -11.02 14.16
CA ILE A 177 0.40 -10.34 13.75
C ILE A 177 -0.22 -11.09 12.56
N LEU A 178 0.58 -11.39 11.52
CA LEU A 178 0.12 -12.11 10.32
C LEU A 178 -0.46 -13.50 10.67
N GLU A 179 0.16 -14.22 11.59
CA GLU A 179 -0.29 -15.54 12.05
C GLU A 179 -1.65 -15.50 12.75
N ARG A 180 -1.99 -14.38 13.39
CA ARG A 180 -3.27 -14.19 14.10
C ARG A 180 -4.41 -13.72 13.21
N ILE A 181 -4.15 -13.37 11.94
CA ILE A 181 -5.21 -13.00 11.02
C ILE A 181 -6.13 -14.21 10.84
N PRO A 182 -7.45 -14.07 11.11
CA PRO A 182 -8.37 -15.19 11.07
C PRO A 182 -8.61 -15.66 9.62
N ASP A 183 -8.95 -16.94 9.47
CA ASP A 183 -9.49 -17.45 8.23
C ASP A 183 -10.84 -16.79 7.91
N GLY A 184 -11.18 -16.74 6.62
CA GLY A 184 -12.37 -16.01 6.14
C GLY A 184 -12.13 -14.53 5.88
N ARG A 185 -10.98 -13.95 6.29
CA ARG A 185 -10.59 -12.56 5.99
C ARG A 185 -10.27 -12.41 4.50
N LYS A 186 -10.83 -11.41 3.84
CA LYS A 186 -10.46 -11.07 2.46
C LYS A 186 -9.14 -10.31 2.44
N ILE A 187 -8.11 -10.94 1.90
CA ILE A 187 -6.77 -10.37 1.76
C ILE A 187 -6.70 -9.61 0.44
N CYS A 188 -6.29 -8.35 0.53
CA CYS A 188 -6.08 -7.42 -0.56
C CYS A 188 -4.59 -7.01 -0.59
N PRO A 189 -3.71 -7.83 -1.21
CA PRO A 189 -2.26 -7.58 -1.19
C PRO A 189 -1.86 -6.50 -2.18
N GLY A 190 -0.66 -5.94 -2.01
CA GLY A 190 -0.09 -4.97 -2.95
C GLY A 190 0.19 -5.56 -4.33
N HIS A 191 0.34 -6.88 -4.44
CA HIS A 191 0.60 -7.57 -5.71
C HIS A 191 -0.21 -8.86 -5.80
N GLY A 192 -0.51 -9.25 -7.06
CA GLY A 192 -1.26 -10.47 -7.33
C GLY A 192 -2.76 -10.36 -7.01
N PRO A 193 -3.50 -11.47 -7.02
CA PRO A 193 -4.94 -11.46 -6.80
C PRO A 193 -5.30 -11.30 -5.33
N SER A 194 -6.45 -10.67 -5.06
CA SER A 194 -7.11 -10.75 -3.76
C SER A 194 -7.69 -12.15 -3.55
N TYR A 195 -7.71 -12.63 -2.30
CA TYR A 195 -8.18 -13.95 -1.95
C TYR A 195 -8.79 -13.99 -0.54
N VAL A 196 -9.49 -15.07 -0.21
CA VAL A 196 -10.01 -15.30 1.14
C VAL A 196 -9.05 -16.25 1.87
N LYS A 197 -8.54 -15.81 3.04
CA LYS A 197 -7.62 -16.63 3.84
C LYS A 197 -8.31 -17.92 4.31
N GLY A 198 -7.63 -19.04 4.17
CA GLY A 198 -8.14 -20.37 4.57
C GLY A 198 -8.98 -21.07 3.50
N GLU A 199 -9.34 -20.41 2.40
CA GLU A 199 -9.89 -21.10 1.23
C GLU A 199 -8.75 -21.70 0.41
N GLU A 200 -8.96 -22.90 -0.14
CA GLU A 200 -7.98 -23.54 -1.04
C GLU A 200 -7.90 -22.72 -2.33
N ASN A 201 -6.95 -21.80 -2.38
CA ASN A 201 -6.58 -21.09 -3.60
C ASN A 201 -5.54 -21.93 -4.32
N GLU A 202 -5.97 -22.97 -5.06
CA GLU A 202 -5.09 -23.62 -6.01
C GLU A 202 -4.72 -22.59 -7.10
N PRO A 203 -3.41 -22.42 -7.39
CA PRO A 203 -3.02 -21.60 -8.53
C PRO A 203 -3.53 -22.26 -9.81
N HIS A 204 -4.40 -21.57 -10.53
CA HIS A 204 -4.85 -21.99 -11.86
C HIS A 204 -3.79 -21.70 -12.92
#